data_5d6cd267c8c4fb67aceafc89e2c51720
#
_entry.id   5d6cd267c8c4fb67aceafc89e2c51720
#
_cell.length_a   1.000
_cell.length_b   1.000
_cell.length_c   1.000
_cell.angle_alpha   90.00
_cell.angle_beta   90.00
_cell.angle_gamma   90.00
#
_symmetry.space_group_name_H-M   'P 1'
#
loop_
_entity.id
_entity.type
_entity.pdbx_description
1 polymer ?
#
loop_
_entity_poly.entity_id
_entity_poly.type
_entity_poly.pdbx_seq_one_letter_code
_entity_poly.pdbx_strand_id
1 'polypeptide(L)'
;MEKLDSDLLFRKAQALGDDIREMESIDVAKAFERTQQLIRKKRGRQMYDSLMRYAAFLTLPLLMISLTLGYLYFSGPEAVDCYAEVTAAKGSVIRYELPDHSVAWLNAGSTLRYPIVFRKDNRSVELKGEAYFEVQADKKRPFYVNTPDGLSVYVYGTKFNVAAYEDEELIGTVLEKGKVNVITPNQETMELLPGEQLLYNRNSRKWIKNKVDVYEKVAWKDGKLIFRNATLEEIFKRLSRHFNVDIEFDNRLGKEYKYRATFHKETLQQILDYLAKSAALKWRVEDAAQQADDTLTKARIIAVSYTHLRAHETRRH
;
A
#
# COMPACT_ATOMS: atom_id res chain seq x y z
N MET A 1 -6.05 75.46 -98.40
CA MET A 1 -6.16 74.08 -97.78
C MET A 1 -4.81 73.47 -97.41
N GLU A 2 -3.72 73.82 -98.05
CA GLU A 2 -2.37 73.25 -97.83
C GLU A 2 -1.64 73.67 -96.54
N LYS A 3 -1.93 74.89 -95.97
CA LYS A 3 -1.29 75.37 -94.71
C LYS A 3 -1.77 74.69 -93.43
N LEU A 4 -3.00 74.18 -93.43
CA LEU A 4 -3.60 73.51 -92.26
C LEU A 4 -3.05 72.08 -92.05
N ASP A 5 -2.65 71.42 -93.13
CA ASP A 5 -2.12 70.08 -93.14
C ASP A 5 -0.64 70.01 -92.70
N SER A 6 0.12 71.08 -92.98
CA SER A 6 1.53 71.21 -92.59
C SER A 6 1.68 71.47 -91.08
N ASP A 7 0.77 72.28 -90.47
CA ASP A 7 0.74 72.46 -88.99
C ASP A 7 0.34 71.23 -88.21
N LEU A 8 -0.55 70.44 -88.81
CA LEU A 8 -0.95 69.20 -88.17
C LEU A 8 0.16 68.14 -88.21
N LEU A 9 0.88 68.06 -89.34
CA LEU A 9 2.06 67.21 -89.50
C LEU A 9 3.20 67.58 -88.56
N PHE A 10 3.43 68.96 -88.43
CA PHE A 10 4.46 69.47 -87.54
C PHE A 10 4.14 69.12 -86.04
N ARG A 11 2.89 69.27 -85.58
CA ARG A 11 2.46 68.92 -84.23
C ARG A 11 2.59 67.42 -84.00
N LYS A 12 2.23 66.55 -84.96
CA LYS A 12 2.42 65.12 -84.86
C LYS A 12 3.89 64.73 -84.80
N ALA A 13 4.76 65.44 -85.61
CA ALA A 13 6.19 65.20 -85.58
C ALA A 13 6.81 65.60 -84.23
N GLN A 14 6.33 66.74 -83.68
CA GLN A 14 6.78 67.21 -82.37
C GLN A 14 6.34 66.29 -81.23
N ALA A 15 5.08 65.86 -81.24
CA ALA A 15 4.59 64.89 -80.28
C ALA A 15 5.35 63.55 -80.35
N LEU A 16 5.64 63.10 -81.59
CA LEU A 16 6.45 61.90 -81.79
C LEU A 16 7.90 62.05 -81.26
N GLY A 17 8.49 63.27 -81.43
CA GLY A 17 9.80 63.64 -80.92
C GLY A 17 9.83 63.64 -79.37
N ASP A 18 8.77 64.11 -78.75
CA ASP A 18 8.65 64.15 -77.30
C ASP A 18 8.45 62.75 -76.72
N ASP A 19 7.64 61.91 -77.40
CA ASP A 19 7.45 60.47 -77.02
C ASP A 19 8.78 59.68 -77.16
N ILE A 20 9.58 60.01 -78.24
CA ILE A 20 10.90 59.35 -78.40
C ILE A 20 11.87 59.78 -77.30
N ARG A 21 11.89 61.06 -76.90
CA ARG A 21 12.74 61.57 -75.81
C ARG A 21 12.31 60.98 -74.47
N GLU A 22 10.99 60.84 -74.25
CA GLU A 22 10.47 60.20 -73.05
C GLU A 22 10.89 58.70 -72.96
N MET A 23 10.81 57.99 -74.10
CA MET A 23 11.29 56.60 -74.20
C MET A 23 12.82 56.51 -74.01
N GLU A 24 13.63 57.42 -74.53
CA GLU A 24 15.08 57.49 -74.34
C GLU A 24 15.47 57.84 -72.90
N SER A 25 14.61 58.56 -72.17
CA SER A 25 14.83 58.89 -70.77
C SER A 25 14.60 57.74 -69.81
N ILE A 26 13.97 56.65 -70.25
CA ILE A 26 13.69 55.50 -69.44
C ILE A 26 14.96 54.62 -69.27
N ASP A 27 15.51 54.69 -68.10
CA ASP A 27 16.59 53.76 -67.69
C ASP A 27 16.06 52.34 -67.58
N VAL A 28 16.12 51.61 -68.72
CA VAL A 28 15.61 50.24 -68.88
C VAL A 28 16.28 49.28 -67.88
N ALA A 29 17.58 49.52 -67.59
CA ALA A 29 18.29 48.69 -66.65
C ALA A 29 17.71 48.84 -65.23
N LYS A 30 17.43 50.09 -64.84
CA LYS A 30 16.85 50.40 -63.53
C LYS A 30 15.40 49.94 -63.39
N ALA A 31 14.62 50.04 -64.46
CA ALA A 31 13.26 49.52 -64.51
C ALA A 31 13.24 48.00 -64.45
N PHE A 32 14.18 47.31 -65.10
CA PHE A 32 14.32 45.89 -65.08
C PHE A 32 14.75 45.38 -63.68
N GLU A 33 15.71 46.03 -63.04
CA GLU A 33 16.12 45.71 -61.68
C GLU A 33 14.97 45.90 -60.69
N ARG A 34 14.22 47.00 -60.76
CA ARG A 34 13.04 47.17 -59.91
C ARG A 34 12.00 46.13 -60.13
N THR A 35 11.75 45.75 -61.37
CA THR A 35 10.77 44.65 -61.67
C THR A 35 11.24 43.33 -61.18
N GLN A 36 12.52 43.00 -61.32
CA GLN A 36 13.08 41.73 -60.73
C GLN A 36 13.00 41.74 -59.20
N GLN A 37 13.28 42.87 -58.54
CA GLN A 37 13.14 42.98 -57.09
C GLN A 37 11.70 42.79 -56.65
N LEU A 38 10.72 43.36 -57.37
CA LEU A 38 9.29 43.15 -57.06
C LEU A 38 8.84 41.72 -57.29
N ILE A 39 9.32 41.07 -58.34
CA ILE A 39 9.03 39.61 -58.59
C ILE A 39 9.63 38.74 -57.48
N ARG A 40 10.90 39.02 -57.12
CA ARG A 40 11.53 38.29 -56.02
C ARG A 40 10.77 38.49 -54.70
N LYS A 41 10.38 39.71 -54.38
CA LYS A 41 9.62 40.04 -53.17
C LYS A 41 8.21 39.40 -53.19
N LYS A 42 7.54 39.37 -54.32
CA LYS A 42 6.24 38.75 -54.52
C LYS A 42 6.33 37.21 -54.41
N ARG A 43 7.35 36.61 -55.05
CA ARG A 43 7.62 35.17 -54.91
C ARG A 43 7.93 34.74 -53.45
N GLY A 44 8.79 35.51 -52.77
CA GLY A 44 9.12 35.27 -51.36
C GLY A 44 7.88 35.29 -50.47
N ARG A 45 7.01 36.31 -50.68
CA ARG A 45 5.76 36.44 -49.91
C ARG A 45 4.77 35.33 -50.19
N GLN A 46 4.61 34.95 -51.47
CA GLN A 46 3.74 33.83 -51.84
C GLN A 46 4.25 32.48 -51.26
N MET A 47 5.57 32.27 -51.27
CA MET A 47 6.16 31.07 -50.69
C MET A 47 5.97 31.04 -49.18
N TYR A 48 6.16 32.18 -48.50
CA TYR A 48 5.90 32.31 -47.07
C TYR A 48 4.42 32.06 -46.70
N ASP A 49 3.48 32.69 -47.45
CA ASP A 49 2.04 32.50 -47.23
C ASP A 49 1.58 31.05 -47.49
N SER A 50 2.18 30.36 -48.45
CA SER A 50 1.95 28.94 -48.70
C SER A 50 2.54 28.10 -47.56
N LEU A 51 3.77 28.40 -47.13
CA LEU A 51 4.39 27.66 -46.02
C LEU A 51 3.60 27.82 -44.73
N MET A 52 3.12 29.03 -44.44
CA MET A 52 2.26 29.29 -43.26
C MET A 52 0.93 28.54 -43.31
N ARG A 53 0.30 28.42 -44.52
CA ARG A 53 -0.92 27.62 -44.68
C ARG A 53 -0.67 26.13 -44.46
N TYR A 54 0.40 25.58 -44.99
CA TYR A 54 0.77 24.18 -44.77
C TYR A 54 1.19 23.93 -43.31
N ALA A 55 1.92 24.88 -42.72
CA ALA A 55 2.28 24.79 -41.31
C ALA A 55 1.04 24.78 -40.40
N ALA A 56 0.08 25.69 -40.63
CA ALA A 56 -1.17 25.74 -39.87
C ALA A 56 -2.00 24.48 -40.05
N PHE A 57 -2.01 23.87 -41.24
CA PHE A 57 -2.73 22.64 -41.52
C PHE A 57 -2.10 21.42 -40.84
N LEU A 58 -0.76 21.42 -40.70
CA LEU A 58 -0.03 20.31 -40.05
C LEU A 58 0.03 20.46 -38.51
N THR A 59 0.01 21.68 -37.99
CA THR A 59 0.10 21.90 -36.51
C THR A 59 -1.14 21.41 -35.77
N LEU A 60 -2.33 21.58 -36.34
CA LEU A 60 -3.59 21.13 -35.74
C LEU A 60 -3.62 19.58 -35.49
N PRO A 61 -3.38 18.74 -36.51
CA PRO A 61 -3.35 17.29 -36.28
C PRO A 61 -2.18 16.85 -35.37
N LEU A 62 -1.03 17.50 -35.46
CA LEU A 62 0.12 17.21 -34.57
C LEU A 62 -0.20 17.57 -33.12
N LEU A 63 -0.88 18.67 -32.88
CA LEU A 63 -1.36 19.05 -31.54
C LEU A 63 -2.42 18.07 -31.02
N MET A 64 -3.36 17.66 -31.87
CA MET A 64 -4.35 16.63 -31.50
C MET A 64 -3.70 15.28 -31.17
N ILE A 65 -2.70 14.86 -31.97
CA ILE A 65 -1.95 13.62 -31.70
C ILE A 65 -1.18 13.75 -30.39
N SER A 66 -0.52 14.90 -30.16
CA SER A 66 0.21 15.16 -28.92
C SER A 66 -0.72 15.16 -27.69
N LEU A 67 -1.89 15.79 -27.81
CA LEU A 67 -2.90 15.79 -26.73
C LEU A 67 -3.48 14.38 -26.48
N THR A 68 -3.75 13.63 -27.54
CA THR A 68 -4.25 12.26 -27.39
C THR A 68 -3.20 11.33 -26.83
N LEU A 69 -1.95 11.40 -27.26
CA LEU A 69 -0.84 10.66 -26.67
C LEU A 69 -0.58 11.08 -25.22
N GLY A 70 -0.63 12.36 -24.92
CA GLY A 70 -0.57 12.87 -23.54
C GLY A 70 -1.71 12.33 -22.71
N TYR A 71 -2.94 12.41 -23.19
CA TYR A 71 -4.10 11.84 -22.51
C TYR A 71 -3.96 10.35 -22.26
N LEU A 72 -3.58 9.54 -23.27
CA LEU A 72 -3.35 8.11 -23.14
C LEU A 72 -2.19 7.78 -22.18
N TYR A 73 -1.15 8.60 -22.15
CA TYR A 73 -0.02 8.42 -21.25
C TYR A 73 -0.38 8.72 -19.79
N PHE A 74 -1.17 9.76 -19.53
CA PHE A 74 -1.61 10.15 -18.20
C PHE A 74 -2.87 9.39 -17.73
N SER A 75 -3.73 8.96 -18.66
CA SER A 75 -4.93 8.16 -18.41
C SER A 75 -4.69 6.68 -18.69
N GLY A 76 -3.41 6.23 -18.69
CA GLY A 76 -3.08 4.81 -18.81
C GLY A 76 -3.98 3.99 -17.87
N PRO A 77 -4.41 2.78 -18.26
CA PRO A 77 -5.30 1.97 -17.45
C PRO A 77 -4.72 1.90 -16.05
N GLU A 78 -5.52 2.23 -15.05
CA GLU A 78 -5.17 1.93 -13.65
C GLU A 78 -4.71 0.50 -13.67
N ALA A 79 -3.45 0.27 -13.29
CA ALA A 79 -2.89 -1.08 -13.25
C ALA A 79 -3.90 -1.91 -12.47
N VAL A 80 -4.48 -2.94 -13.10
CA VAL A 80 -5.37 -3.85 -12.42
C VAL A 80 -4.56 -4.34 -11.22
N ASP A 81 -4.95 -3.89 -10.02
CA ASP A 81 -4.25 -4.25 -8.80
C ASP A 81 -4.43 -5.78 -8.62
N CYS A 82 -3.49 -6.54 -9.15
CA CYS A 82 -3.43 -7.98 -8.91
C CYS A 82 -2.90 -8.18 -7.49
N TYR A 83 -3.71 -8.78 -6.64
CA TYR A 83 -3.35 -9.12 -5.28
C TYR A 83 -2.94 -10.59 -5.17
N ALA A 84 -1.95 -10.84 -4.34
CA ALA A 84 -1.61 -12.15 -3.84
C ALA A 84 -1.97 -12.24 -2.36
N GLU A 85 -2.21 -13.45 -1.89
CA GLU A 85 -2.55 -13.73 -0.50
C GLU A 85 -1.66 -14.86 0.02
N VAL A 86 -1.11 -14.66 1.21
CA VAL A 86 -0.34 -15.67 1.94
C VAL A 86 -1.01 -15.92 3.28
N THR A 87 -1.33 -17.19 3.54
CA THR A 87 -1.98 -17.60 4.78
C THR A 87 -1.09 -18.56 5.54
N ALA A 88 -0.80 -18.23 6.81
CA ALA A 88 -0.20 -19.14 7.76
C ALA A 88 -1.30 -20.04 8.34
N ALA A 89 -1.21 -21.34 8.10
CA ALA A 89 -2.14 -22.28 8.70
C ALA A 89 -2.10 -22.20 10.24
N LYS A 90 -3.20 -22.56 10.91
CA LYS A 90 -3.19 -22.67 12.37
C LYS A 90 -2.11 -23.68 12.81
N GLY A 91 -1.34 -23.35 13.82
CA GLY A 91 -0.21 -24.14 14.27
C GLY A 91 1.11 -23.90 13.51
N SER A 92 1.16 -22.99 12.56
CA SER A 92 2.38 -22.70 11.80
C SER A 92 2.74 -21.22 11.83
N VAL A 93 4.04 -20.95 11.68
CA VAL A 93 4.59 -19.62 11.49
C VAL A 93 5.28 -19.59 10.12
N ILE A 94 4.98 -18.61 9.31
CA ILE A 94 5.54 -18.47 7.96
C ILE A 94 6.37 -17.20 7.90
N ARG A 95 7.60 -17.32 7.37
CA ARG A 95 8.43 -16.19 6.96
C ARG A 95 8.24 -15.96 5.46
N TYR A 96 7.86 -14.76 5.08
CA TYR A 96 7.59 -14.39 3.68
C TYR A 96 8.29 -13.10 3.30
N GLU A 97 8.88 -13.06 2.11
CA GLU A 97 9.49 -11.86 1.54
C GLU A 97 8.53 -11.20 0.55
N LEU A 98 8.25 -9.93 0.77
CA LEU A 98 7.38 -9.11 -0.06
C LEU A 98 8.11 -8.57 -1.29
N PRO A 99 7.39 -8.07 -2.33
CA PRO A 99 8.00 -7.57 -3.57
C PRO A 99 8.97 -6.39 -3.41
N ASP A 100 8.93 -5.68 -2.28
CA ASP A 100 9.84 -4.59 -1.93
C ASP A 100 11.04 -5.03 -1.07
N HIS A 101 11.26 -6.33 -0.93
CA HIS A 101 12.24 -6.96 -0.06
C HIS A 101 11.99 -6.73 1.45
N SER A 102 10.82 -6.22 1.83
CA SER A 102 10.37 -6.28 3.22
C SER A 102 10.05 -7.72 3.61
N VAL A 103 10.28 -8.07 4.86
CA VAL A 103 10.01 -9.41 5.37
C VAL A 103 8.85 -9.36 6.36
N ALA A 104 7.90 -10.28 6.20
CA ALA A 104 6.79 -10.51 7.11
C ALA A 104 6.89 -11.92 7.70
N TRP A 105 6.80 -12.04 9.02
CA TRP A 105 6.49 -13.29 9.70
C TRP A 105 5.01 -13.30 10.02
N LEU A 106 4.31 -14.30 9.57
CA LEU A 106 2.88 -14.48 9.85
C LEU A 106 2.72 -15.52 10.95
N ASN A 107 2.03 -15.14 12.01
CA ASN A 107 1.70 -16.05 13.09
C ASN A 107 0.55 -17.00 12.71
N ALA A 108 0.35 -18.05 13.46
CA ALA A 108 -0.66 -19.07 13.22
C ALA A 108 -2.07 -18.49 12.99
N GLY A 109 -2.71 -18.90 11.90
CA GLY A 109 -4.05 -18.46 11.51
C GLY A 109 -4.12 -17.03 10.95
N SER A 110 -2.98 -16.48 10.52
CA SER A 110 -2.91 -15.14 9.94
C SER A 110 -2.87 -15.16 8.42
N THR A 111 -3.43 -14.13 7.82
CA THR A 111 -3.48 -13.92 6.37
C THR A 111 -2.96 -12.52 6.02
N LEU A 112 -2.07 -12.45 5.05
CA LEU A 112 -1.53 -11.22 4.49
C LEU A 112 -1.87 -11.12 3.02
N ARG A 113 -2.63 -10.09 2.65
CA ARG A 113 -2.97 -9.76 1.27
C ARG A 113 -2.17 -8.54 0.83
N TYR A 114 -1.53 -8.63 -0.32
CA TYR A 114 -0.66 -7.57 -0.84
C TYR A 114 -0.71 -7.51 -2.36
N PRO A 115 -0.49 -6.34 -3.01
CA PRO A 115 -0.41 -6.24 -4.46
C PRO A 115 0.89 -6.89 -4.95
N ILE A 116 0.83 -7.63 -6.08
CA ILE A 116 2.00 -8.25 -6.71
C ILE A 116 3.06 -7.19 -7.06
N VAL A 117 2.63 -5.98 -7.40
CA VAL A 117 3.50 -4.83 -7.62
C VAL A 117 3.00 -3.67 -6.78
N PHE A 118 3.84 -3.14 -5.90
CA PHE A 118 3.52 -1.96 -5.12
C PHE A 118 3.40 -0.71 -6.00
N ARG A 119 2.51 0.19 -5.62
CA ARG A 119 2.32 1.48 -6.30
C ARG A 119 3.57 2.36 -6.18
N LYS A 120 3.65 3.37 -7.05
CA LYS A 120 4.81 4.29 -7.07
C LYS A 120 4.87 5.21 -5.86
N ASP A 121 3.75 5.45 -5.20
CA ASP A 121 3.57 6.40 -4.10
C ASP A 121 3.49 5.74 -2.71
N ASN A 122 3.07 4.47 -2.64
CA ASN A 122 2.92 3.74 -1.38
C ASN A 122 3.09 2.22 -1.53
N ARG A 123 3.24 1.55 -0.37
CA ARG A 123 3.33 0.09 -0.24
C ARG A 123 2.28 -0.34 0.77
N SER A 124 1.12 -0.78 0.30
CA SER A 124 -0.01 -1.11 1.16
C SER A 124 -0.28 -2.62 1.19
N VAL A 125 -0.46 -3.16 2.38
CA VAL A 125 -0.85 -4.56 2.62
C VAL A 125 -2.06 -4.61 3.56
N GLU A 126 -2.82 -5.69 3.49
CA GLU A 126 -3.95 -5.97 4.39
C GLU A 126 -3.60 -7.17 5.27
N LEU A 127 -3.77 -7.01 6.57
CA LEU A 127 -3.45 -8.05 7.56
C LEU A 127 -4.71 -8.47 8.30
N LYS A 128 -4.95 -9.78 8.35
CA LYS A 128 -5.86 -10.45 9.28
C LYS A 128 -5.03 -11.37 10.17
N GLY A 129 -5.17 -11.26 11.50
CA GLY A 129 -4.36 -12.01 12.45
C GLY A 129 -3.13 -11.24 12.90
N GLU A 130 -2.00 -11.91 13.11
CA GLU A 130 -0.78 -11.31 13.65
C GLU A 130 0.41 -11.47 12.72
N ALA A 131 1.13 -10.38 12.51
CA ALA A 131 2.36 -10.38 11.75
C ALA A 131 3.42 -9.47 12.36
N TYR A 132 4.66 -9.93 12.29
CA TYR A 132 5.84 -9.13 12.57
C TYR A 132 6.49 -8.73 11.24
N PHE A 133 6.82 -7.46 11.11
CA PHE A 133 7.36 -6.88 9.88
C PHE A 133 8.78 -6.34 10.10
N GLU A 134 9.68 -6.63 9.16
CA GLU A 134 10.93 -5.91 8.94
C GLU A 134 10.83 -5.18 7.61
N VAL A 135 10.44 -3.93 7.67
CA VAL A 135 10.17 -3.13 6.46
C VAL A 135 11.44 -2.50 5.95
N GLN A 136 11.69 -2.69 4.66
CA GLN A 136 12.80 -2.05 3.95
C GLN A 136 12.64 -0.53 3.94
N ALA A 137 13.72 0.18 4.29
CA ALA A 137 13.68 1.64 4.42
C ALA A 137 13.47 2.32 3.06
N ASP A 138 12.39 3.10 2.95
CA ASP A 138 12.11 3.95 1.79
C ASP A 138 11.33 5.19 2.24
N LYS A 139 12.01 6.33 2.30
CA LYS A 139 11.41 7.60 2.74
C LYS A 139 10.40 8.19 1.76
N LYS A 140 10.44 7.77 0.48
CA LYS A 140 9.54 8.30 -0.57
C LYS A 140 8.23 7.52 -0.64
N ARG A 141 8.24 6.24 -0.26
CA ARG A 141 7.09 5.34 -0.34
C ARG A 141 6.82 4.74 1.04
N PRO A 142 5.89 5.29 1.82
CA PRO A 142 5.50 4.71 3.09
C PRO A 142 4.92 3.30 2.92
N PHE A 143 5.12 2.46 3.92
CA PHE A 143 4.54 1.12 4.00
C PHE A 143 3.34 1.14 4.94
N TYR A 144 2.21 0.66 4.48
CA TYR A 144 0.95 0.62 5.22
C TYR A 144 0.54 -0.81 5.52
N VAL A 145 0.18 -1.08 6.78
CA VAL A 145 -0.51 -2.30 7.20
C VAL A 145 -1.93 -1.91 7.59
N ASN A 146 -2.89 -2.33 6.80
CA ASN A 146 -4.31 -2.08 7.04
C ASN A 146 -4.95 -3.29 7.69
N THR A 147 -5.82 -3.07 8.66
CA THR A 147 -6.64 -4.11 9.29
C THR A 147 -8.09 -3.99 8.85
N PRO A 148 -8.89 -5.08 8.90
CA PRO A 148 -10.31 -5.05 8.52
C PRO A 148 -11.14 -4.02 9.28
N ASP A 149 -10.74 -3.68 10.50
CA ASP A 149 -11.43 -2.73 11.37
C ASP A 149 -11.11 -1.27 11.06
N GLY A 150 -10.33 -1.01 10.01
CA GLY A 150 -9.96 0.33 9.57
C GLY A 150 -8.81 0.98 10.35
N LEU A 151 -8.13 0.23 11.23
CA LEU A 151 -6.87 0.68 11.81
C LEU A 151 -5.76 0.50 10.78
N SER A 152 -4.96 1.53 10.58
CA SER A 152 -3.84 1.54 9.64
C SER A 152 -2.54 1.89 10.35
N VAL A 153 -1.51 1.11 10.12
CA VAL A 153 -0.16 1.34 10.65
C VAL A 153 0.74 1.73 9.49
N TYR A 154 1.43 2.88 9.56
CA TYR A 154 2.35 3.27 8.51
C TYR A 154 3.76 3.57 9.02
N VAL A 155 4.75 3.19 8.19
CA VAL A 155 6.17 3.25 8.51
C VAL A 155 7.01 3.57 7.26
N TYR A 156 8.27 3.99 7.48
CA TYR A 156 9.23 4.24 6.40
C TYR A 156 10.44 3.29 6.39
N GLY A 157 10.51 2.37 7.34
CA GLY A 157 11.64 1.43 7.51
C GLY A 157 11.79 1.08 8.98
N THR A 158 11.10 0.04 9.41
CA THR A 158 10.78 -0.19 10.82
C THR A 158 10.64 -1.67 11.08
N LYS A 159 10.96 -2.10 12.31
CA LYS A 159 10.65 -3.43 12.83
C LYS A 159 9.53 -3.31 13.86
N PHE A 160 8.41 -3.98 13.61
CA PHE A 160 7.22 -3.86 14.45
C PHE A 160 6.30 -5.07 14.32
N ASN A 161 5.44 -5.27 15.29
CA ASN A 161 4.42 -6.31 15.31
C ASN A 161 3.02 -5.70 15.30
N VAL A 162 2.10 -6.30 14.56
CA VAL A 162 0.68 -5.97 14.55
C VAL A 162 -0.10 -7.25 14.82
N ALA A 163 -0.97 -7.22 15.85
CA ALA A 163 -1.90 -8.30 16.19
C ALA A 163 -3.33 -7.78 16.02
N ALA A 164 -4.04 -8.30 15.04
CA ALA A 164 -5.41 -7.88 14.65
C ALA A 164 -6.27 -9.12 14.34
N TYR A 165 -6.32 -10.10 15.27
CA TYR A 165 -7.18 -11.26 15.13
C TYR A 165 -8.65 -10.86 15.25
N GLU A 166 -9.52 -11.40 14.38
CA GLU A 166 -10.94 -11.05 14.34
C GLU A 166 -11.70 -11.49 15.61
N ASP A 167 -11.23 -12.54 16.29
CA ASP A 167 -11.77 -13.07 17.53
C ASP A 167 -11.25 -12.36 18.80
N GLU A 168 -10.46 -11.27 18.63
CA GLU A 168 -9.95 -10.45 19.73
C GLU A 168 -10.57 -9.05 19.71
N GLU A 169 -10.90 -8.53 20.89
CA GLU A 169 -11.42 -7.16 21.02
C GLU A 169 -10.34 -6.09 20.84
N LEU A 170 -9.08 -6.48 21.10
CA LEU A 170 -7.95 -5.56 21.08
C LEU A 170 -7.08 -5.78 19.84
N ILE A 171 -6.81 -4.70 19.13
CA ILE A 171 -5.76 -4.65 18.12
C ILE A 171 -4.51 -4.09 18.77
N GLY A 172 -3.41 -4.83 18.70
CA GLY A 172 -2.13 -4.45 19.28
C GLY A 172 -1.09 -4.07 18.23
N THR A 173 -0.39 -2.97 18.43
CA THR A 173 0.78 -2.60 17.62
C THR A 173 1.96 -2.37 18.55
N VAL A 174 3.08 -3.07 18.34
CA VAL A 174 4.30 -2.98 19.16
C VAL A 174 5.46 -2.55 18.29
N LEU A 175 6.22 -1.54 18.72
CA LEU A 175 7.40 -1.05 18.01
C LEU A 175 8.68 -1.62 18.61
N GLU A 176 9.47 -2.33 17.79
CA GLU A 176 10.81 -2.79 18.16
C GLU A 176 11.88 -1.78 17.79
N LYS A 177 11.91 -1.33 16.53
CA LYS A 177 12.96 -0.40 16.05
C LYS A 177 12.40 0.53 14.97
N GLY A 178 12.76 1.80 15.03
CA GLY A 178 12.37 2.82 14.07
C GLY A 178 11.25 3.72 14.60
N LYS A 179 10.27 4.01 13.78
CA LYS A 179 9.14 4.88 14.07
C LYS A 179 7.88 4.31 13.44
N VAL A 180 6.81 4.24 14.22
CA VAL A 180 5.48 3.77 13.77
C VAL A 180 4.46 4.86 14.02
N ASN A 181 3.59 5.08 13.03
CA ASN A 181 2.40 5.88 13.21
C ASN A 181 1.17 4.98 13.02
N VAL A 182 0.25 5.06 13.95
CA VAL A 182 -1.01 4.32 13.93
C VAL A 182 -2.13 5.30 13.67
N ILE A 183 -2.93 5.06 12.64
CA ILE A 183 -4.12 5.82 12.28
C ILE A 183 -5.32 4.99 12.71
N THR A 184 -6.14 5.54 13.58
CA THR A 184 -7.39 4.90 14.00
C THR A 184 -8.51 5.12 12.98
N PRO A 185 -9.60 4.35 13.02
CA PRO A 185 -10.78 4.59 12.17
C PRO A 185 -11.37 6.01 12.33
N ASN A 186 -11.16 6.65 13.47
CA ASN A 186 -11.57 8.03 13.72
C ASN A 186 -10.58 9.08 13.18
N GLN A 187 -9.58 8.67 12.38
CA GLN A 187 -8.54 9.52 11.80
C GLN A 187 -7.57 10.16 12.82
N GLU A 188 -7.53 9.64 14.04
CA GLU A 188 -6.53 10.04 15.03
C GLU A 188 -5.20 9.36 14.68
N THR A 189 -4.11 10.12 14.66
CA THR A 189 -2.77 9.59 14.40
C THR A 189 -1.95 9.58 15.69
N MET A 190 -1.38 8.42 16.02
CA MET A 190 -0.56 8.22 17.20
C MET A 190 0.80 7.67 16.83
N GLU A 191 1.83 8.31 17.36
CA GLU A 191 3.20 7.88 17.18
C GLU A 191 3.63 6.94 18.30
N LEU A 192 4.31 5.84 17.93
CA LEU A 192 4.98 4.92 18.85
C LEU A 192 6.50 5.10 18.78
N LEU A 193 7.11 5.02 19.94
CA LEU A 193 8.56 4.93 20.13
C LEU A 193 8.98 3.48 20.41
N PRO A 194 10.24 3.10 20.16
CA PRO A 194 10.73 1.76 20.47
C PRO A 194 10.45 1.35 21.93
N GLY A 195 9.93 0.14 22.09
CA GLY A 195 9.48 -0.37 23.39
C GLY A 195 8.06 0.02 23.79
N GLU A 196 7.33 0.74 22.95
CA GLU A 196 5.94 1.08 23.19
C GLU A 196 4.98 0.15 22.45
N GLN A 197 3.81 -0.06 23.07
CA GLN A 197 2.66 -0.75 22.52
C GLN A 197 1.47 0.18 22.51
N LEU A 198 0.70 0.16 21.43
CA LEU A 198 -0.65 0.70 21.35
C LEU A 198 -1.64 -0.47 21.34
N LEU A 199 -2.63 -0.41 22.19
CA LEU A 199 -3.79 -1.30 22.20
C LEU A 199 -5.03 -0.49 21.83
N TYR A 200 -5.70 -0.87 20.75
CA TYR A 200 -6.95 -0.27 20.30
C TYR A 200 -8.11 -1.24 20.52
N ASN A 201 -9.13 -0.83 21.28
CA ASN A 201 -10.32 -1.63 21.51
C ASN A 201 -11.39 -1.33 20.45
N ARG A 202 -11.79 -2.36 19.69
CA ARG A 202 -12.73 -2.27 18.57
C ARG A 202 -14.12 -1.81 19.01
N ASN A 203 -14.58 -2.29 20.16
CA ASN A 203 -15.94 -2.05 20.68
C ASN A 203 -16.07 -0.63 21.23
N SER A 204 -15.14 -0.23 22.10
CA SER A 204 -15.18 1.09 22.73
C SER A 204 -14.55 2.19 21.90
N ARG A 205 -13.81 1.83 20.82
CA ARG A 205 -13.03 2.74 19.97
C ARG A 205 -12.00 3.58 20.74
N LYS A 206 -11.58 3.09 21.91
CA LYS A 206 -10.55 3.71 22.75
C LYS A 206 -9.22 3.03 22.54
N TRP A 207 -8.18 3.76 22.81
CA TRP A 207 -6.81 3.23 22.73
C TRP A 207 -6.03 3.52 24.02
N ILE A 208 -5.06 2.69 24.30
CA ILE A 208 -4.12 2.81 25.42
C ILE A 208 -2.72 2.62 24.87
N LYS A 209 -1.79 3.48 25.30
CA LYS A 209 -0.37 3.36 24.99
C LYS A 209 0.41 3.06 26.27
N ASN A 210 1.27 2.05 26.22
CA ASN A 210 2.09 1.62 27.35
C ASN A 210 3.47 1.11 26.89
N LYS A 211 4.41 1.03 27.80
CA LYS A 211 5.69 0.37 27.58
C LYS A 211 5.57 -1.12 27.82
N VAL A 212 6.25 -1.91 26.98
CA VAL A 212 6.21 -3.38 27.03
C VAL A 212 7.59 -3.98 26.85
N ASP A 213 7.75 -5.22 27.29
CA ASP A 213 8.86 -6.07 26.85
C ASP A 213 8.57 -6.51 25.41
N VAL A 214 9.28 -5.91 24.46
CA VAL A 214 9.11 -6.18 23.03
C VAL A 214 9.34 -7.65 22.73
N TYR A 215 10.35 -8.27 23.35
CA TYR A 215 10.66 -9.67 23.09
C TYR A 215 9.53 -10.61 23.48
N GLU A 216 8.80 -10.32 24.55
CA GLU A 216 7.59 -11.08 24.92
C GLU A 216 6.56 -11.11 23.79
N LYS A 217 6.41 -9.98 23.08
CA LYS A 217 5.38 -9.81 22.03
C LYS A 217 5.78 -10.39 20.67
N VAL A 218 7.09 -10.52 20.42
CA VAL A 218 7.60 -10.97 19.10
C VAL A 218 8.31 -12.33 19.14
N ALA A 219 8.49 -12.95 20.33
CA ALA A 219 9.21 -14.22 20.50
C ALA A 219 8.54 -15.41 19.78
N TRP A 220 7.27 -15.29 19.45
CA TRP A 220 6.53 -16.31 18.72
C TRP A 220 7.15 -16.59 17.32
N LYS A 221 7.76 -15.60 16.66
CA LYS A 221 8.48 -15.79 15.40
C LYS A 221 9.70 -16.71 15.52
N ASP A 222 10.24 -16.81 16.73
CA ASP A 222 11.37 -17.67 17.10
C ASP A 222 10.89 -19.00 17.75
N GLY A 223 9.59 -19.32 17.64
CA GLY A 223 8.98 -20.54 18.20
C GLY A 223 8.87 -20.54 19.71
N LYS A 224 8.88 -19.38 20.38
CA LYS A 224 8.75 -19.26 21.83
C LYS A 224 7.43 -18.62 22.21
N LEU A 225 6.78 -19.21 23.20
CA LEU A 225 5.60 -18.64 23.84
C LEU A 225 6.01 -18.04 25.19
N ILE A 226 6.00 -16.72 25.29
CA ILE A 226 6.34 -15.99 26.51
C ILE A 226 5.08 -15.34 27.06
N PHE A 227 4.82 -15.58 28.32
CA PHE A 227 3.71 -15.05 29.09
C PHE A 227 4.26 -14.25 30.27
N ARG A 228 3.84 -13.00 30.39
CA ARG A 228 4.18 -12.12 31.52
C ARG A 228 2.88 -11.48 32.00
N ASN A 229 2.46 -11.85 33.20
CA ASN A 229 1.25 -11.30 33.78
C ASN A 229 -0.02 -11.64 32.95
N ALA A 230 -0.07 -12.83 32.31
CA ALA A 230 -1.15 -13.28 31.45
C ALA A 230 -2.20 -14.08 32.25
N THR A 231 -3.47 -13.95 31.88
CA THR A 231 -4.56 -14.79 32.41
C THR A 231 -4.53 -16.18 31.78
N LEU A 232 -5.24 -17.16 32.38
CA LEU A 232 -5.38 -18.46 31.78
C LEU A 232 -6.12 -18.43 30.45
N GLU A 233 -7.12 -17.58 30.33
CA GLU A 233 -7.87 -17.36 29.10
C GLU A 233 -6.94 -16.89 27.96
N GLU A 234 -6.06 -15.91 28.23
CA GLU A 234 -5.06 -15.43 27.28
C GLU A 234 -4.07 -16.53 26.90
N ILE A 235 -3.62 -17.33 27.89
CA ILE A 235 -2.70 -18.44 27.67
C ILE A 235 -3.36 -19.49 26.78
N PHE A 236 -4.57 -19.95 27.12
CA PHE A 236 -5.26 -20.98 26.35
C PHE A 236 -5.58 -20.53 24.93
N LYS A 237 -5.96 -19.27 24.75
CA LYS A 237 -6.22 -18.71 23.44
C LYS A 237 -4.98 -18.74 22.54
N ARG A 238 -3.82 -18.36 23.08
CA ARG A 238 -2.54 -18.42 22.33
C ARG A 238 -2.10 -19.87 22.10
N LEU A 239 -2.31 -20.79 23.06
CA LEU A 239 -2.04 -22.22 22.89
C LEU A 239 -2.94 -22.84 21.83
N SER A 240 -4.23 -22.53 21.81
CA SER A 240 -5.19 -22.98 20.78
C SER A 240 -4.70 -22.65 19.37
N ARG A 241 -4.21 -21.42 19.15
CA ARG A 241 -3.68 -21.01 17.86
C ARG A 241 -2.37 -21.73 17.53
N HIS A 242 -1.45 -21.76 18.50
CA HIS A 242 -0.11 -22.31 18.31
C HIS A 242 -0.11 -23.82 18.04
N PHE A 243 -1.00 -24.57 18.66
CA PHE A 243 -1.09 -26.04 18.53
C PHE A 243 -2.24 -26.49 17.62
N ASN A 244 -3.02 -25.55 17.06
CA ASN A 244 -4.20 -25.85 16.24
C ASN A 244 -5.21 -26.79 16.92
N VAL A 245 -5.53 -26.52 18.17
CA VAL A 245 -6.50 -27.28 18.99
C VAL A 245 -7.56 -26.32 19.53
N ASP A 246 -8.76 -26.83 19.82
CA ASP A 246 -9.77 -26.05 20.49
C ASP A 246 -9.68 -26.29 22.01
N ILE A 247 -9.35 -25.25 22.78
CA ILE A 247 -9.27 -25.31 24.24
C ILE A 247 -10.44 -24.53 24.82
N GLU A 248 -11.33 -25.25 25.48
CA GLU A 248 -12.44 -24.67 26.24
C GLU A 248 -12.03 -24.55 27.69
N PHE A 249 -12.08 -23.37 28.26
CA PHE A 249 -11.73 -23.10 29.63
C PHE A 249 -12.95 -22.69 30.45
N ASP A 250 -13.29 -23.50 31.44
CA ASP A 250 -14.36 -23.21 32.39
C ASP A 250 -13.75 -22.70 33.73
N ASN A 251 -13.81 -21.38 33.93
CA ASN A 251 -13.31 -20.75 35.15
C ASN A 251 -14.36 -20.76 36.28
N ARG A 252 -14.63 -21.91 36.87
CA ARG A 252 -15.58 -22.06 37.95
C ARG A 252 -15.23 -21.30 39.24
N LEU A 253 -13.96 -20.97 39.39
CA LEU A 253 -13.50 -20.20 40.56
C LEU A 253 -13.78 -18.74 40.49
N GLY A 254 -13.99 -18.18 39.26
CA GLY A 254 -14.15 -16.74 39.03
C GLY A 254 -12.95 -15.92 39.47
N LYS A 255 -11.79 -16.58 39.74
CA LYS A 255 -10.56 -15.91 40.16
C LYS A 255 -9.63 -15.74 38.97
N GLU A 256 -9.19 -14.52 38.71
CA GLU A 256 -8.15 -14.23 37.74
C GLU A 256 -6.78 -14.31 38.42
N TYR A 257 -6.03 -15.34 38.08
CA TYR A 257 -4.62 -15.42 38.42
C TYR A 257 -3.78 -15.02 37.24
N LYS A 258 -2.71 -14.30 37.50
CA LYS A 258 -1.77 -13.88 36.48
C LYS A 258 -0.52 -14.76 36.51
N TYR A 259 -0.18 -15.32 35.37
CA TYR A 259 0.89 -16.30 35.21
C TYR A 259 2.10 -15.71 34.50
N ARG A 260 3.26 -16.27 34.85
CA ARG A 260 4.52 -16.02 34.16
C ARG A 260 5.10 -17.35 33.73
N ALA A 261 5.24 -17.53 32.40
CA ALA A 261 5.78 -18.77 31.85
C ALA A 261 6.53 -18.48 30.54
N THR A 262 7.44 -19.37 30.19
CA THR A 262 8.11 -19.36 28.88
C THR A 262 8.17 -20.81 28.39
N PHE A 263 7.64 -21.04 27.21
CA PHE A 263 7.64 -22.35 26.53
C PHE A 263 8.37 -22.22 25.20
N HIS A 264 9.14 -23.23 24.81
CA HIS A 264 9.92 -23.21 23.58
C HIS A 264 9.78 -24.48 22.74
N LYS A 265 9.87 -25.64 23.36
CA LYS A 265 9.83 -26.97 22.69
C LYS A 265 8.89 -27.91 23.36
N GLU A 266 8.23 -27.48 24.43
CA GLU A 266 7.29 -28.30 25.18
C GLU A 266 6.09 -28.65 24.31
N THR A 267 5.63 -29.88 24.44
CA THR A 267 4.36 -30.32 23.83
C THR A 267 3.19 -29.67 24.55
N LEU A 268 2.05 -29.58 23.88
CA LEU A 268 0.83 -29.06 24.49
C LEU A 268 0.49 -29.79 25.80
N GLN A 269 0.62 -31.13 25.83
CA GLN A 269 0.37 -31.94 27.03
C GLN A 269 1.27 -31.51 28.19
N GLN A 270 2.57 -31.35 27.95
CA GLN A 270 3.52 -30.87 28.97
C GLN A 270 3.13 -29.51 29.52
N ILE A 271 2.75 -28.60 28.63
CA ILE A 271 2.31 -27.22 29.00
C ILE A 271 1.04 -27.32 29.89
N LEU A 272 0.05 -28.08 29.46
CA LEU A 272 -1.19 -28.26 30.22
C LEU A 272 -0.92 -28.88 31.59
N ASP A 273 -0.01 -29.87 31.69
CA ASP A 273 0.38 -30.47 32.96
C ASP A 273 1.07 -29.47 33.91
N TYR A 274 1.94 -28.58 33.37
CA TYR A 274 2.53 -27.50 34.16
C TYR A 274 1.49 -26.52 34.66
N LEU A 275 0.54 -26.16 33.81
CA LEU A 275 -0.55 -25.25 34.18
C LEU A 275 -1.47 -25.93 35.22
N ALA A 276 -1.79 -27.21 35.06
CA ALA A 276 -2.61 -27.96 36.00
C ALA A 276 -1.99 -28.02 37.40
N LYS A 277 -0.68 -28.17 37.48
CA LYS A 277 0.05 -28.20 38.78
C LYS A 277 0.07 -26.84 39.45
N SER A 278 0.15 -25.75 38.67
CA SER A 278 0.28 -24.40 39.20
C SER A 278 -1.03 -23.66 39.43
N ALA A 279 -2.08 -24.02 38.70
CA ALA A 279 -3.34 -23.27 38.63
C ALA A 279 -4.55 -23.98 39.23
N ALA A 280 -4.37 -25.10 39.99
CA ALA A 280 -5.48 -25.93 40.44
C ALA A 280 -6.49 -26.25 39.31
N LEU A 281 -5.96 -26.70 38.18
CA LEU A 281 -6.66 -26.94 36.93
C LEU A 281 -6.71 -28.44 36.67
N LYS A 282 -7.83 -28.94 36.17
CA LYS A 282 -7.94 -30.26 35.53
C LYS A 282 -8.21 -30.10 34.08
N TRP A 283 -7.58 -30.92 33.26
CA TRP A 283 -7.83 -30.94 31.84
C TRP A 283 -8.08 -32.36 31.34
N ARG A 284 -8.81 -32.48 30.24
CA ARG A 284 -9.05 -33.75 29.54
C ARG A 284 -9.08 -33.46 28.03
N VAL A 285 -8.73 -34.48 27.26
CA VAL A 285 -8.89 -34.45 25.81
C VAL A 285 -10.22 -35.11 25.48
N GLU A 286 -11.00 -34.47 24.63
CA GLU A 286 -12.09 -35.11 23.92
C GLU A 286 -11.58 -35.45 22.54
N ASP A 287 -11.54 -36.74 22.21
CA ASP A 287 -11.00 -37.23 20.96
C ASP A 287 -11.79 -36.65 19.76
N ALA A 288 -11.08 -36.45 18.65
CA ALA A 288 -11.68 -36.07 17.40
C ALA A 288 -12.73 -37.11 16.96
N ALA A 289 -13.98 -36.70 16.81
CA ALA A 289 -15.03 -37.53 16.28
C ALA A 289 -15.04 -37.48 14.76
N GLN A 290 -15.24 -38.64 14.12
CA GLN A 290 -15.45 -38.71 12.67
C GLN A 290 -16.82 -38.14 12.33
N GLN A 291 -16.89 -37.17 11.44
CA GLN A 291 -18.14 -36.62 10.94
C GLN A 291 -18.72 -37.48 9.80
N ALA A 292 -19.99 -37.26 9.47
CA ALA A 292 -20.67 -38.01 8.42
C ALA A 292 -20.10 -37.86 7.03
N ASP A 293 -19.25 -36.87 6.84
CA ASP A 293 -18.52 -36.56 5.60
C ASP A 293 -17.08 -37.05 5.57
N ASP A 294 -16.73 -38.00 6.45
CA ASP A 294 -15.39 -38.55 6.69
C ASP A 294 -14.33 -37.53 7.16
N THR A 295 -14.72 -36.31 7.49
CA THR A 295 -13.80 -35.34 8.11
C THR A 295 -13.69 -35.62 9.62
N LEU A 296 -12.49 -35.40 10.18
CA LEU A 296 -12.27 -35.45 11.62
C LEU A 296 -12.52 -34.06 12.22
N THR A 297 -13.30 -34.01 13.31
CA THR A 297 -13.35 -32.82 14.14
C THR A 297 -11.98 -32.51 14.72
N LYS A 298 -11.70 -31.26 15.07
CA LYS A 298 -10.48 -30.95 15.81
C LYS A 298 -10.50 -31.60 17.20
N ALA A 299 -9.33 -32.01 17.68
CA ALA A 299 -9.17 -32.41 19.08
C ALA A 299 -9.60 -31.23 19.97
N ARG A 300 -10.49 -31.49 20.90
CA ARG A 300 -11.01 -30.54 21.88
C ARG A 300 -10.42 -30.81 23.24
N ILE A 301 -9.94 -29.79 23.90
CA ILE A 301 -9.41 -29.87 25.25
C ILE A 301 -10.35 -29.08 26.16
N ILE A 302 -10.81 -29.74 27.20
CA ILE A 302 -11.61 -29.13 28.25
C ILE A 302 -10.72 -28.92 29.47
N ALA A 303 -10.53 -27.63 29.83
CA ALA A 303 -9.78 -27.24 31.02
C ALA A 303 -10.74 -26.62 32.05
N VAL A 304 -10.77 -27.11 33.27
CA VAL A 304 -11.69 -26.66 34.32
C VAL A 304 -10.89 -26.28 35.56
N SER A 305 -11.09 -25.08 36.07
CA SER A 305 -10.55 -24.66 37.36
C SER A 305 -11.40 -25.25 38.50
N TYR A 306 -10.75 -25.74 39.57
CA TYR A 306 -11.45 -26.33 40.72
C TYR A 306 -10.78 -25.93 42.03
N THR A 307 -11.57 -25.91 43.12
CA THR A 307 -11.04 -25.76 44.47
C THR A 307 -10.44 -27.07 44.96
N HIS A 308 -9.17 -27.05 45.31
CA HIS A 308 -8.61 -28.13 46.13
C HIS A 308 -9.25 -28.07 47.52
N LEU A 309 -10.29 -28.82 47.74
CA LEU A 309 -10.64 -29.23 49.09
C LEU A 309 -9.52 -30.22 49.52
N ARG A 310 -8.56 -29.77 50.31
CA ARG A 310 -7.74 -30.69 51.10
C ARG A 310 -8.73 -31.42 52.02
N ALA A 311 -9.02 -32.69 51.72
CA ALA A 311 -9.58 -33.58 52.66
C ALA A 311 -8.51 -33.78 53.75
N HIS A 312 -8.65 -33.04 54.85
CA HIS A 312 -8.02 -33.41 56.09
C HIS A 312 -8.72 -34.72 56.52
N GLU A 313 -8.16 -35.86 56.13
CA GLU A 313 -8.38 -37.09 56.85
C GLU A 313 -7.81 -36.87 58.26
N THR A 314 -8.66 -36.44 59.16
CA THR A 314 -8.44 -36.62 60.59
C THR A 314 -8.49 -38.11 60.87
N ARG A 315 -7.34 -38.79 60.85
CA ARG A 315 -7.18 -40.07 61.58
C ARG A 315 -7.50 -39.78 63.02
N ARG A 316 -8.69 -40.18 63.44
CA ARG A 316 -8.98 -40.44 64.85
C ARG A 316 -8.50 -41.86 65.17
N HIS A 317 -7.51 -41.97 66.03
CA HIS A 317 -7.24 -43.11 66.86
C HIS A 317 -8.04 -43.01 68.15
#